data_95d06c6acd433f6433ab1014c7dcb985
#
_entry.id   95d06c6acd433f6433ab1014c7dcb985
#
_cell.length_a   1.000
_cell.length_b   1.000
_cell.length_c   1.000
_cell.angle_alpha   90.00
_cell.angle_beta   90.00
_cell.angle_gamma   90.00
#
_symmetry.space_group_name_H-M   'P 1'
#
loop_
_entity.id
_entity.type
_entity.pdbx_description
1 polymer ?
#
loop_
_entity_poly.entity_id
_entity_poly.type
_entity_poly.pdbx_seq_one_letter_code
_entity_poly.pdbx_strand_id
1 'polypeptide(L)'
;MTTDLLDKEEFLDSHRALAVCAREFDRLAEDVGKRVMDLEDEAKGLKADVKRSPGRCVVQLGPVALTISWLRTRAETVSQGRLLIVEWTGTVGANAAQEYVNGVPTVAVTQTAKVVSENVYLAEASDEKSWTWRREGNNARKAYKSPELAKSVVSSVNGTLREAASRRPRVKSKS
;
A
#
# COMPACT_ATOMS: atom_id res chain seq x y z
N MET A 1 15.89 -12.15 32.37
CA MET A 1 16.34 -12.47 31.02
C MET A 1 15.84 -11.41 30.06
N THR A 2 16.61 -10.36 29.96
CA THR A 2 16.33 -9.18 29.15
C THR A 2 16.86 -9.31 27.72
N THR A 3 17.56 -10.40 27.40
CA THR A 3 18.19 -10.63 26.10
C THR A 3 17.19 -10.83 24.96
N ASP A 4 16.06 -11.48 25.20
CA ASP A 4 15.08 -11.76 24.13
C ASP A 4 14.32 -10.51 23.64
N LEU A 5 14.09 -9.53 24.53
CA LEU A 5 13.45 -8.28 24.17
C LEU A 5 14.38 -7.35 23.41
N LEU A 6 15.64 -7.33 23.79
CA LEU A 6 16.68 -6.57 23.09
C LEU A 6 16.95 -7.14 21.70
N ASP A 7 16.98 -8.48 21.56
CA ASP A 7 17.18 -9.14 20.28
C ASP A 7 16.06 -8.86 19.27
N LYS A 8 14.81 -8.71 19.73
CA LYS A 8 13.66 -8.38 18.89
C LYS A 8 13.73 -6.96 18.34
N GLU A 9 14.16 -6.00 19.13
CA GLU A 9 14.39 -4.63 18.68
C GLU A 9 15.57 -4.54 17.75
N GLU A 10 16.64 -5.30 18.02
CA GLU A 10 17.84 -5.33 17.21
C GLU A 10 17.59 -5.84 15.79
N PHE A 11 16.68 -6.79 15.59
CA PHE A 11 16.39 -7.28 14.23
C PHE A 11 15.91 -6.17 13.31
N LEU A 12 14.89 -5.41 13.72
CA LEU A 12 14.33 -4.34 12.90
C LEU A 12 15.27 -3.17 12.69
N ASP A 13 16.26 -3.01 13.56
CA ASP A 13 17.29 -1.98 13.45
C ASP A 13 18.53 -2.47 12.68
N SER A 14 18.58 -3.74 12.30
CA SER A 14 19.71 -4.34 11.61
C SER A 14 19.69 -4.09 10.10
N HIS A 15 20.84 -4.19 9.46
CA HIS A 15 20.95 -4.15 7.99
C HIS A 15 20.19 -5.29 7.32
N ARG A 16 20.13 -6.44 7.98
CA ARG A 16 19.41 -7.58 7.46
C ARG A 16 17.91 -7.30 7.36
N ALA A 17 17.36 -6.56 8.31
CA ALA A 17 15.95 -6.15 8.26
C ALA A 17 15.63 -5.29 7.04
N LEU A 18 16.57 -4.47 6.59
CA LEU A 18 16.39 -3.68 5.36
C LEU A 18 16.19 -4.57 4.14
N ALA A 19 16.99 -5.62 4.01
CA ALA A 19 16.88 -6.58 2.91
C ALA A 19 15.56 -7.37 2.99
N VAL A 20 15.19 -7.80 4.18
CA VAL A 20 13.93 -8.53 4.41
C VAL A 20 12.73 -7.62 4.13
N CYS A 21 12.79 -6.36 4.54
CA CYS A 21 11.75 -5.37 4.27
C CYS A 21 11.55 -5.18 2.77
N ALA A 22 12.63 -5.02 2.01
CA ALA A 22 12.56 -4.88 0.56
C ALA A 22 11.92 -6.12 -0.09
N ARG A 23 12.30 -7.30 0.35
CA ARG A 23 11.72 -8.56 -0.13
C ARG A 23 10.23 -8.68 0.21
N GLU A 24 9.84 -8.34 1.43
CA GLU A 24 8.44 -8.39 1.86
C GLU A 24 7.59 -7.34 1.16
N PHE A 25 8.15 -6.17 0.89
CA PHE A 25 7.49 -5.15 0.07
C PHE A 25 7.28 -5.67 -1.36
N ASP A 26 8.29 -6.30 -1.95
CA ASP A 26 8.17 -6.87 -3.30
C ASP A 26 7.11 -7.97 -3.36
N ARG A 27 7.03 -8.82 -2.35
CA ARG A 27 5.96 -9.83 -2.24
C ARG A 27 4.57 -9.20 -2.17
N LEU A 28 4.44 -8.16 -1.36
CA LEU A 28 3.18 -7.41 -1.24
C LEU A 28 2.79 -6.82 -2.60
N ALA A 29 3.70 -6.12 -3.25
CA ALA A 29 3.46 -5.48 -4.53
C ALA A 29 3.15 -6.50 -5.64
N GLU A 30 3.88 -7.60 -5.67
CA GLU A 30 3.65 -8.68 -6.63
C GLU A 30 2.28 -9.32 -6.45
N ASP A 31 1.89 -9.62 -5.22
CA ASP A 31 0.60 -10.24 -4.93
C ASP A 31 -0.56 -9.28 -5.21
N VAL A 32 -0.40 -8.00 -4.89
CA VAL A 32 -1.37 -6.97 -5.28
C VAL A 32 -1.52 -6.92 -6.79
N GLY A 33 -0.42 -6.92 -7.53
CA GLY A 33 -0.44 -6.92 -8.99
C GLY A 33 -1.22 -8.10 -9.57
N LYS A 34 -0.97 -9.31 -9.07
CA LYS A 34 -1.66 -10.52 -9.50
C LYS A 34 -3.17 -10.44 -9.24
N ARG A 35 -3.56 -10.01 -8.05
CA ARG A 35 -4.97 -9.88 -7.67
C ARG A 35 -5.70 -8.81 -8.47
N VAL A 36 -5.02 -7.73 -8.80
CA VAL A 36 -5.57 -6.67 -9.65
C VAL A 36 -5.76 -7.16 -11.08
N MET A 37 -4.83 -7.95 -11.61
CA MET A 37 -4.98 -8.57 -12.94
C MET A 37 -6.15 -9.55 -12.97
N ASP A 38 -6.40 -10.28 -11.90
CA ASP A 38 -7.59 -11.13 -11.79
C ASP A 38 -8.89 -10.32 -11.84
N LEU A 39 -8.91 -9.14 -11.23
CA LEU A 39 -10.06 -8.23 -11.32
C LEU A 39 -10.25 -7.71 -12.75
N GLU A 40 -9.18 -7.45 -13.48
CA GLU A 40 -9.23 -7.04 -14.88
C GLU A 40 -9.87 -8.13 -15.73
N ASP A 41 -9.49 -9.40 -15.50
CA ASP A 41 -10.05 -10.54 -16.24
C ASP A 41 -11.54 -10.77 -15.93
N GLU A 42 -11.97 -10.51 -14.69
CA GLU A 42 -13.37 -10.67 -14.28
C GLU A 42 -14.27 -9.55 -14.79
N ALA A 43 -13.74 -8.35 -14.94
CA ALA A 43 -14.52 -7.16 -15.30
C ALA A 43 -14.20 -6.72 -16.73
N LYS A 44 -15.08 -7.03 -17.67
CA LYS A 44 -14.90 -6.62 -19.07
C LYS A 44 -14.78 -5.11 -19.22
N GLY A 45 -13.72 -4.66 -19.89
CA GLY A 45 -13.48 -3.25 -20.16
C GLY A 45 -12.70 -2.52 -19.08
N LEU A 46 -12.39 -3.18 -17.96
CA LEU A 46 -11.56 -2.63 -16.92
C LEU A 46 -10.09 -2.88 -17.25
N LYS A 47 -9.30 -1.82 -17.32
CA LYS A 47 -7.85 -1.93 -17.50
C LYS A 47 -7.12 -1.64 -16.21
N ALA A 48 -6.18 -2.51 -15.88
CA ALA A 48 -5.26 -2.33 -14.77
C ALA A 48 -3.89 -1.92 -15.28
N ASP A 49 -3.32 -0.89 -14.69
CA ASP A 49 -1.95 -0.46 -14.95
C ASP A 49 -1.19 -0.52 -13.62
N VAL A 50 -0.11 -1.29 -13.60
CA VAL A 50 0.71 -1.46 -12.39
C VAL A 50 2.12 -0.98 -12.71
N LYS A 51 2.58 0.02 -11.95
CA LYS A 51 3.93 0.57 -12.04
C LYS A 51 4.67 0.27 -10.75
N ARG A 52 5.81 -0.35 -10.85
CA ARG A 52 6.63 -0.73 -9.69
C ARG A 52 8.01 -0.10 -9.77
N SER A 53 8.48 0.35 -8.63
CA SER A 53 9.86 0.79 -8.40
C SER A 53 10.27 0.38 -6.98
N PRO A 54 11.55 0.46 -6.62
CA PRO A 54 11.96 0.11 -5.26
C PRO A 54 11.19 0.94 -4.22
N GLY A 55 10.50 0.24 -3.31
CA GLY A 55 9.73 0.88 -2.25
C GLY A 55 8.45 1.57 -2.69
N ARG A 56 7.99 1.31 -3.93
CA ARG A 56 6.78 1.96 -4.44
C ARG A 56 6.03 1.11 -5.44
N CYS A 57 4.71 1.09 -5.30
CA CYS A 57 3.82 0.45 -6.26
C CYS A 57 2.64 1.38 -6.51
N VAL A 58 2.33 1.64 -7.76
CA VAL A 58 1.17 2.45 -8.17
C VAL A 58 0.29 1.59 -9.06
N VAL A 59 -0.97 1.45 -8.67
CA VAL A 59 -1.96 0.70 -9.42
C VAL A 59 -3.06 1.66 -9.85
N GLN A 60 -3.33 1.70 -11.15
CA GLN A 60 -4.51 2.38 -11.67
C GLN A 60 -5.49 1.32 -12.16
N LEU A 61 -6.69 1.34 -11.62
CA LEU A 61 -7.73 0.35 -11.92
C LEU A 61 -9.00 1.10 -12.32
N GLY A 62 -9.08 1.48 -13.60
CA GLY A 62 -10.19 2.31 -14.09
C GLY A 62 -10.25 3.64 -13.34
N PRO A 63 -11.40 4.00 -12.72
CA PRO A 63 -11.57 5.27 -12.02
C PRO A 63 -10.99 5.29 -10.60
N VAL A 64 -10.37 4.22 -10.13
CA VAL A 64 -9.74 4.15 -8.80
C VAL A 64 -8.26 3.82 -8.92
N ALA A 65 -7.52 4.21 -7.92
CA ALA A 65 -6.08 3.96 -7.86
C ALA A 65 -5.65 3.54 -6.46
N LEU A 66 -4.50 2.90 -6.40
CA LEU A 66 -3.88 2.45 -5.17
C LEU A 66 -2.40 2.78 -5.22
N THR A 67 -1.90 3.42 -4.17
CA THR A 67 -0.47 3.65 -4.01
C THR A 67 0.02 2.95 -2.75
N ILE A 68 1.11 2.23 -2.89
CA ILE A 68 1.79 1.54 -1.79
C ILE A 68 3.21 2.05 -1.76
N SER A 69 3.61 2.65 -0.64
CA SER A 69 4.91 3.30 -0.52
C SER A 69 5.58 2.92 0.79
N TRP A 70 6.84 2.53 0.72
CA TRP A 70 7.67 2.36 1.88
C TRP A 70 8.38 3.67 2.18
N LEU A 71 8.06 4.27 3.34
CA LEU A 71 8.57 5.56 3.76
C LEU A 71 9.75 5.36 4.71
N ARG A 72 10.94 5.75 4.26
CA ARG A 72 12.15 5.71 5.08
C ARG A 72 12.30 7.01 5.86
N THR A 73 12.83 6.91 7.07
CA THR A 73 13.29 8.05 7.82
C THR A 73 14.79 8.27 7.58
N ARG A 74 15.32 9.41 8.05
CA ARG A 74 16.76 9.69 7.98
C ARG A 74 17.60 8.67 8.74
N ALA A 75 17.03 7.98 9.72
CA ALA A 75 17.75 6.96 10.48
C ALA A 75 17.96 5.66 9.70
N GLU A 76 17.30 5.49 8.54
CA GLU A 76 17.40 4.33 7.65
C GLU A 76 17.19 2.97 8.35
N THR A 77 16.40 2.96 9.42
CA THR A 77 16.03 1.72 10.11
C THR A 77 14.61 1.32 9.77
N VAL A 78 14.36 0.02 9.69
CA VAL A 78 13.02 -0.51 9.40
C VAL A 78 12.04 -0.16 10.51
N SER A 79 12.50 -0.15 11.77
CA SER A 79 11.64 0.17 12.92
C SER A 79 11.06 1.59 12.86
N GLN A 80 11.73 2.51 12.19
CA GLN A 80 11.27 3.89 12.04
C GLN A 80 10.56 4.15 10.71
N GLY A 81 10.63 3.21 9.78
CA GLY A 81 9.94 3.31 8.51
C GLY A 81 8.44 3.05 8.65
N ARG A 82 7.70 3.46 7.64
CA ARG A 82 6.24 3.24 7.57
C ARG A 82 5.85 2.78 6.18
N LEU A 83 4.89 1.87 6.13
CA LEU A 83 4.23 1.49 4.89
C LEU A 83 2.96 2.31 4.75
N LEU A 84 2.86 3.12 3.72
CA LEU A 84 1.70 3.95 3.44
C LEU A 84 0.91 3.34 2.29
N ILE A 85 -0.36 3.06 2.53
CA ILE A 85 -1.29 2.55 1.52
C ILE A 85 -2.43 3.54 1.38
N VAL A 86 -2.60 4.09 0.19
CA VAL A 86 -3.62 5.08 -0.09
C VAL A 86 -4.49 4.61 -1.25
N GLU A 87 -5.80 4.67 -1.05
CA GLU A 87 -6.79 4.45 -2.10
C GLU A 87 -7.29 5.81 -2.61
N TRP A 88 -7.43 5.91 -3.92
CA TRP A 88 -7.81 7.14 -4.60
C TRP A 88 -9.00 6.89 -5.54
N THR A 89 -9.83 7.91 -5.71
CA THR A 89 -10.70 8.01 -6.88
C THR A 89 -10.06 8.99 -7.86
N GLY A 90 -10.15 8.69 -9.15
CA GLY A 90 -9.49 9.47 -10.18
C GLY A 90 -8.19 8.85 -10.65
N THR A 91 -7.37 9.62 -11.35
CA THR A 91 -6.13 9.15 -11.94
C THR A 91 -4.93 9.64 -11.16
N VAL A 92 -4.10 8.70 -10.71
CA VAL A 92 -2.81 8.99 -10.09
C VAL A 92 -1.72 8.78 -11.13
N GLY A 93 -0.90 9.80 -11.36
CA GLY A 93 0.21 9.69 -12.31
C GLY A 93 1.28 8.71 -11.83
N ALA A 94 1.78 7.88 -12.76
CA ALA A 94 2.86 6.92 -12.46
C ALA A 94 4.13 7.60 -11.94
N ASN A 95 4.31 8.88 -12.27
CA ASN A 95 5.45 9.71 -11.87
C ASN A 95 5.14 10.59 -10.64
N ALA A 96 4.04 10.35 -9.93
CA ALA A 96 3.76 11.08 -8.71
C ALA A 96 4.90 10.83 -7.72
N ALA A 97 5.83 11.77 -7.66
CA ALA A 97 6.98 11.70 -6.78
C ALA A 97 6.49 11.87 -5.34
N GLN A 98 7.04 11.04 -4.47
CA GLN A 98 6.80 11.19 -3.06
C GLN A 98 7.61 12.37 -2.56
N GLU A 99 6.95 13.43 -2.13
CA GLU A 99 7.59 14.60 -1.56
C GLU A 99 7.33 14.67 -0.06
N TYR A 100 8.33 15.13 0.67
CA TYR A 100 8.18 15.45 2.07
C TYR A 100 7.92 16.95 2.21
N VAL A 101 6.74 17.31 2.68
CA VAL A 101 6.41 18.70 3.02
C VAL A 101 6.39 18.81 4.54
N ASN A 102 7.31 19.59 5.11
CA ASN A 102 7.44 19.78 6.56
C ASN A 102 7.61 18.45 7.34
N GLY A 103 8.33 17.49 6.76
CA GLY A 103 8.53 16.18 7.39
C GLY A 103 7.34 15.24 7.28
N VAL A 104 6.25 15.66 6.64
CA VAL A 104 5.09 14.80 6.37
C VAL A 104 5.19 14.27 4.95
N PRO A 105 5.15 12.94 4.76
CA PRO A 105 5.16 12.37 3.42
C PRO A 105 3.88 12.75 2.68
N THR A 106 4.06 13.40 1.54
CA THR A 106 2.97 13.76 0.64
C THR A 106 3.19 13.08 -0.71
N VAL A 107 2.12 12.56 -1.28
CA VAL A 107 2.14 12.03 -2.64
C VAL A 107 1.71 13.17 -3.55
N ALA A 108 2.57 13.56 -4.49
CA ALA A 108 2.19 14.50 -5.53
C ALA A 108 1.15 13.82 -6.43
N VAL A 109 -0.06 14.32 -6.41
CA VAL A 109 -1.20 13.75 -7.12
C VAL A 109 -1.56 14.62 -8.31
N THR A 110 -2.03 14.01 -9.37
CA THR A 110 -2.67 14.76 -10.44
C THR A 110 -3.97 15.40 -9.91
N GLN A 111 -4.32 16.55 -10.42
CA GLN A 111 -5.43 17.38 -9.92
C GLN A 111 -6.78 16.69 -9.84
N THR A 112 -6.94 15.51 -10.48
CA THR A 112 -8.21 14.79 -10.55
C THR A 112 -8.36 13.69 -9.50
N ALA A 113 -7.32 13.38 -8.74
CA ALA A 113 -7.37 12.29 -7.76
C ALA A 113 -7.77 12.80 -6.38
N LYS A 114 -8.64 12.05 -5.71
CA LYS A 114 -9.09 12.33 -4.35
C LYS A 114 -8.83 11.12 -3.47
N VAL A 115 -8.34 11.35 -2.26
CA VAL A 115 -8.09 10.29 -1.29
C VAL A 115 -9.43 9.71 -0.81
N VAL A 116 -9.55 8.41 -0.88
CA VAL A 116 -10.70 7.66 -0.31
C VAL A 116 -10.32 7.15 1.08
N SER A 117 -9.16 6.55 1.21
CA SER A 117 -8.65 6.03 2.46
C SER A 117 -7.13 6.11 2.50
N GLU A 118 -6.61 6.24 3.70
CA GLU A 118 -5.18 6.28 3.95
C GLU A 118 -4.89 5.44 5.18
N ASN A 119 -4.02 4.44 5.03
CA ASN A 119 -3.64 3.56 6.11
C ASN A 119 -2.12 3.44 6.20
N VAL A 120 -1.62 3.48 7.43
CA VAL A 120 -0.20 3.37 7.73
C VAL A 120 0.05 2.07 8.46
N TYR A 121 1.12 1.37 8.09
CA TYR A 121 1.51 0.11 8.69
C TYR A 121 2.95 0.17 9.17
N LEU A 122 3.21 -0.53 10.27
CA LEU A 122 4.53 -0.72 10.84
C LEU A 122 5.02 -2.12 10.48
N ALA A 123 6.31 -2.23 10.18
CA ALA A 123 6.93 -3.55 10.10
C ALA A 123 7.09 -4.11 11.53
N GLU A 124 6.72 -5.36 11.71
CA GLU A 124 6.88 -6.07 12.97
C GLU A 124 7.46 -7.44 12.70
N ALA A 125 8.60 -7.72 13.27
CA ALA A 125 9.28 -9.00 13.11
C ALA A 125 10.33 -9.19 14.21
N SER A 126 10.46 -10.43 14.69
CA SER A 126 11.54 -10.84 15.57
C SER A 126 12.68 -11.51 14.82
N ASP A 127 12.39 -12.03 13.61
CA ASP A 127 13.35 -12.64 12.70
C ASP A 127 12.83 -12.54 11.26
N GLU A 128 13.54 -13.13 10.30
CA GLU A 128 13.17 -13.09 8.88
C GLU A 128 11.84 -13.80 8.56
N LYS A 129 11.46 -14.78 9.38
CA LYS A 129 10.30 -15.64 9.13
C LYS A 129 9.03 -15.10 9.77
N SER A 130 9.14 -14.20 10.75
CA SER A 130 8.01 -13.70 11.52
C SER A 130 7.48 -12.35 11.06
N TRP A 131 7.83 -11.93 9.83
CA TRP A 131 7.47 -10.61 9.31
C TRP A 131 5.96 -10.43 9.17
N THR A 132 5.45 -9.36 9.78
CA THR A 132 4.07 -8.90 9.61
C THR A 132 4.05 -7.38 9.44
N TRP A 133 2.94 -6.91 8.87
CA TRP A 133 2.62 -5.50 8.76
C TRP A 133 1.51 -5.19 9.77
N ARG A 134 1.81 -4.36 10.75
CA ARG A 134 0.85 -3.98 11.78
C ARG A 134 0.22 -2.64 11.45
N ARG A 135 -1.10 -2.59 11.39
CA ARG A 135 -1.82 -1.34 11.14
C ARG A 135 -1.64 -0.38 12.30
N GLU A 136 -1.25 0.86 12.00
CA GLU A 136 -1.15 1.94 12.97
C GLU A 136 -2.53 2.57 13.19
N GLY A 137 -2.85 2.98 14.42
CA GLY A 137 -4.10 3.64 14.78
C GLY A 137 -5.03 2.79 15.64
N ASN A 138 -6.32 3.06 15.53
CA ASN A 138 -7.35 2.48 16.42
C ASN A 138 -7.48 0.95 16.32
N ASN A 139 -6.98 0.35 15.25
CA ASN A 139 -6.97 -1.10 15.05
C ASN A 139 -5.56 -1.70 15.13
N ALA A 140 -4.75 -1.20 16.07
CA ALA A 140 -3.36 -1.60 16.25
C ALA A 140 -3.15 -3.11 16.53
N ARG A 141 -4.21 -3.88 16.74
CA ARG A 141 -4.14 -5.32 16.99
C ARG A 141 -4.07 -6.15 15.70
N LYS A 142 -4.41 -5.57 14.55
CA LYS A 142 -4.36 -6.29 13.28
C LYS A 142 -2.95 -6.26 12.70
N ALA A 143 -2.37 -7.42 12.56
CA ALA A 143 -1.11 -7.64 11.87
C ALA A 143 -1.35 -8.59 10.71
N TYR A 144 -0.74 -8.32 9.57
CA TYR A 144 -0.95 -9.06 8.33
C TYR A 144 0.38 -9.56 7.80
N LYS A 145 0.41 -10.79 7.34
CA LYS A 145 1.48 -11.24 6.43
C LYS A 145 1.30 -10.54 5.08
N SER A 146 2.36 -10.44 4.30
CA SER A 146 2.31 -9.73 3.02
C SER A 146 1.20 -10.20 2.08
N PRO A 147 0.97 -11.53 1.89
CA PRO A 147 -0.17 -11.98 1.07
C PRO A 147 -1.54 -11.64 1.66
N GLU A 148 -1.67 -11.67 2.97
CA GLU A 148 -2.92 -11.32 3.65
C GLU A 148 -3.24 -9.83 3.50
N LEU A 149 -2.22 -8.98 3.62
CA LEU A 149 -2.36 -7.55 3.42
C LEU A 149 -2.74 -7.24 1.97
N ALA A 150 -2.09 -7.89 1.01
CA ALA A 150 -2.42 -7.74 -0.41
C ALA A 150 -3.89 -8.07 -0.67
N LYS A 151 -4.37 -9.18 -0.14
CA LYS A 151 -5.77 -9.59 -0.26
C LYS A 151 -6.72 -8.54 0.33
N SER A 152 -6.43 -8.06 1.52
CA SER A 152 -7.23 -7.05 2.21
C SER A 152 -7.30 -5.74 1.42
N VAL A 153 -6.16 -5.28 0.93
CA VAL A 153 -6.05 -4.02 0.18
C VAL A 153 -6.80 -4.11 -1.15
N VAL A 154 -6.63 -5.18 -1.90
CA VAL A 154 -7.32 -5.36 -3.19
C VAL A 154 -8.82 -5.53 -3.00
N SER A 155 -9.24 -6.22 -1.95
CA SER A 155 -10.66 -6.33 -1.61
C SER A 155 -11.28 -4.95 -1.33
N SER A 156 -10.56 -4.10 -0.60
CA SER A 156 -10.99 -2.74 -0.30
C SER A 156 -11.09 -1.88 -1.57
N VAL A 157 -10.08 -1.97 -2.45
CA VAL A 157 -10.08 -1.27 -3.74
C VAL A 157 -11.24 -1.72 -4.61
N ASN A 158 -11.53 -3.01 -4.64
CA ASN A 158 -12.67 -3.55 -5.39
C ASN A 158 -13.99 -2.99 -4.86
N GLY A 159 -14.13 -2.87 -3.54
CA GLY A 159 -15.30 -2.23 -2.92
C GLY A 159 -15.44 -0.76 -3.36
N THR A 160 -14.36 -0.01 -3.34
CA THR A 160 -14.32 1.39 -3.79
C THR A 160 -14.69 1.49 -5.28
N LEU A 161 -14.18 0.57 -6.10
CA LEU A 161 -14.49 0.50 -7.52
C LEU A 161 -16.00 0.27 -7.76
N ARG A 162 -16.61 -0.64 -7.01
CA ARG A 162 -18.06 -0.90 -7.10
C ARG A 162 -18.89 0.29 -6.68
N GLU A 163 -18.48 0.99 -5.62
CA GLU A 163 -19.14 2.22 -5.18
C GLU A 163 -19.03 3.31 -6.24
N ALA A 164 -17.88 3.49 -6.84
CA ALA A 164 -17.68 4.46 -7.92
C ALA A 164 -18.57 4.15 -9.12
N ALA A 165 -18.73 2.87 -9.47
CA ALA A 165 -19.62 2.44 -10.54
C ALA A 165 -21.09 2.71 -10.22
N SER A 166 -21.52 2.51 -8.96
CA SER A 166 -22.90 2.75 -8.54
C SER A 166 -23.24 4.22 -8.44
N ARG A 167 -22.25 5.08 -8.17
CA ARG A 167 -22.40 6.54 -8.05
C ARG A 167 -22.28 7.28 -9.37
N ARG A 168 -21.90 6.60 -10.45
CA ARG A 168 -21.93 7.24 -11.76
C ARG A 168 -23.33 7.76 -12.01
N PRO A 169 -23.52 9.07 -12.23
CA PRO A 169 -24.81 9.57 -12.58
C PRO A 169 -25.22 8.80 -13.84
N ARG A 170 -26.32 8.06 -13.75
CA ARG A 170 -26.95 7.53 -14.95
C ARG A 170 -27.04 8.71 -15.90
N VAL A 171 -26.37 8.62 -17.02
CA VAL A 171 -26.61 9.54 -18.11
C VAL A 171 -28.09 9.44 -18.37
N LYS A 172 -28.86 10.39 -17.83
CA LYS A 172 -30.26 10.48 -18.16
C LYS A 172 -30.30 10.69 -19.66
N SER A 173 -30.69 9.64 -20.37
CA SER A 173 -31.13 9.81 -21.71
C SER A 173 -32.17 10.91 -21.65
N LYS A 174 -31.83 12.07 -22.15
CA LYS A 174 -32.80 13.12 -22.35
C LYS A 174 -33.77 12.62 -23.41
N SER A 175 -34.89 12.15 -22.97
CA SER A 175 -36.03 12.07 -23.87
C SER A 175 -36.45 13.48 -24.21
#